data_197b989e10d3328f7c4e0c5a27a6d9b0
#
_entry.id   197b989e10d3328f7c4e0c5a27a6d9b0
#
_cell.length_a   1.000
_cell.length_b   1.000
_cell.length_c   1.000
_cell.angle_alpha   90.00
_cell.angle_beta   90.00
_cell.angle_gamma   90.00
#
_symmetry.space_group_name_H-M   'P 1'
#
loop_
_entity.id
_entity.type
_entity.pdbx_description
1 polymer ?
#
loop_
_entity_poly.entity_id
_entity_poly.type
_entity_poly.pdbx_seq_one_letter_code
_entity_poly.pdbx_strand_id
1 'polypeptide(L)'
;MKRVVFDIAALIARVVIGVIFLAHGWQKWQAGLGATAAMFGQSGVPQPQLAAAFTTVAETVGGILLILGLLVRPAALVLLIGMIGAAVFVHAPNGIFVQQGGWELVGALGAASLLFLALGGGRFGVDGILSGVFRRRAERRAAEREPVAGTTTVDRPAPDTKAAYPDERHAVPRQPAEHERPQPAEHERPHPAEHRPGGLSEEDMRDVDAVVNDQPTRPKPPNR
;
A
#
# COMPACT_ATOMS: atom_id res chain seq x y z
N MET A 1 12.59 -11.52 -10.21
CA MET A 1 13.29 -10.23 -10.23
C MET A 1 12.36 -9.04 -9.88
N LYS A 2 11.20 -8.85 -10.52
CA LYS A 2 10.30 -7.68 -10.27
C LYS A 2 9.89 -7.48 -8.79
N ARG A 3 9.63 -8.55 -8.04
CA ARG A 3 9.25 -8.45 -6.60
C ARG A 3 10.39 -7.97 -5.70
N VAL A 4 11.63 -8.40 -5.97
CA VAL A 4 12.81 -7.99 -5.17
C VAL A 4 13.11 -6.51 -5.39
N VAL A 5 13.03 -6.03 -6.64
CA VAL A 5 13.22 -4.60 -6.97
C VAL A 5 12.17 -3.75 -6.27
N PHE A 6 10.90 -4.20 -6.29
CA PHE A 6 9.82 -3.51 -5.59
C PHE A 6 10.06 -3.45 -4.07
N ASP A 7 10.45 -4.55 -3.45
CA ASP A 7 10.70 -4.63 -2.01
C ASP A 7 11.87 -3.71 -1.59
N ILE A 8 12.94 -3.65 -2.41
CA ILE A 8 14.08 -2.76 -2.17
C ILE A 8 13.66 -1.29 -2.32
N ALA A 9 12.94 -0.95 -3.38
CA ALA A 9 12.45 0.41 -3.60
C ALA A 9 11.53 0.87 -2.45
N ALA A 10 10.63 0.00 -2.00
CA ALA A 10 9.75 0.26 -0.87
C ALA A 10 10.54 0.46 0.44
N LEU A 11 11.61 -0.32 0.66
CA LEU A 11 12.50 -0.15 1.82
C LEU A 11 13.18 1.22 1.77
N ILE A 12 13.79 1.58 0.65
CA ILE A 12 14.47 2.87 0.48
C ILE A 12 13.49 4.03 0.70
N ALA A 13 12.34 3.99 0.03
CA ALA A 13 11.32 5.03 0.17
C ALA A 13 10.88 5.19 1.63
N ARG A 14 10.66 4.09 2.34
CA ARG A 14 10.25 4.07 3.74
C ARG A 14 11.32 4.67 4.66
N VAL A 15 12.59 4.33 4.44
CA VAL A 15 13.70 4.89 5.22
C VAL A 15 13.83 6.40 4.98
N VAL A 16 13.80 6.85 3.73
CA VAL A 16 13.90 8.27 3.37
C VAL A 16 12.75 9.08 3.98
N ILE A 17 11.51 8.63 3.77
CA ILE A 17 10.33 9.31 4.31
C ILE A 17 10.32 9.27 5.84
N GLY A 18 10.71 8.15 6.46
CA GLY A 18 10.82 8.02 7.90
C GLY A 18 11.86 8.98 8.50
N VAL A 19 13.01 9.16 7.85
CA VAL A 19 14.04 10.13 8.26
C VAL A 19 13.50 11.57 8.16
N ILE A 20 12.75 11.91 7.12
CA ILE A 20 12.14 13.24 6.98
C ILE A 20 11.16 13.49 8.12
N PHE A 21 10.26 12.56 8.44
CA PHE A 21 9.35 12.69 9.57
C PHE A 21 10.09 12.83 10.91
N LEU A 22 11.10 11.98 11.13
CA LEU A 22 11.92 12.04 12.35
C LEU A 22 12.61 13.40 12.49
N ALA A 23 13.14 13.96 11.41
CA ALA A 23 13.77 15.27 11.42
C ALA A 23 12.78 16.40 11.79
N HIS A 24 11.56 16.34 11.24
CA HIS A 24 10.49 17.31 11.57
C HIS A 24 10.01 17.16 13.03
N GLY A 25 9.85 15.92 13.50
CA GLY A 25 9.54 15.67 14.92
C GLY A 25 10.64 16.18 15.84
N TRP A 26 11.90 15.91 15.49
CA TRP A 26 13.06 16.41 16.24
C TRP A 26 13.14 17.93 16.29
N GLN A 27 12.87 18.59 15.17
CA GLN A 27 12.81 20.06 15.11
C GLN A 27 11.76 20.62 16.08
N LYS A 28 10.58 20.00 16.19
CA LYS A 28 9.53 20.39 17.15
C LYS A 28 9.94 20.15 18.60
N TRP A 29 10.68 19.08 18.88
CA TRP A 29 11.27 18.87 20.21
C TRP A 29 12.26 19.95 20.57
N GLN A 30 13.12 20.36 19.66
CA GLN A 30 14.10 21.43 19.84
C GLN A 30 13.43 22.81 20.08
N ALA A 31 12.40 23.11 19.30
CA ALA A 31 11.63 24.36 19.45
C ALA A 31 10.84 24.39 20.76
N GLY A 32 10.47 23.22 21.27
CA GLY A 32 9.58 23.07 22.42
C GLY A 32 8.11 23.08 22.06
N LEU A 33 7.32 22.30 22.82
CA LEU A 33 5.89 22.15 22.59
C LEU A 33 5.12 23.48 22.68
N GLY A 34 5.54 24.39 23.56
CA GLY A 34 4.92 25.71 23.72
C GLY A 34 5.06 26.58 22.47
N ALA A 35 6.25 26.63 21.87
CA ALA A 35 6.49 27.39 20.65
C ALA A 35 5.73 26.78 19.46
N THR A 36 5.73 25.46 19.35
CA THR A 36 4.94 24.75 18.32
C THR A 36 3.44 25.01 18.47
N ALA A 37 2.91 24.99 19.71
CA ALA A 37 1.52 25.28 19.99
C ALA A 37 1.15 26.75 19.66
N ALA A 38 2.04 27.69 19.97
CA ALA A 38 1.83 29.09 19.63
C ALA A 38 1.73 29.30 18.11
N MET A 39 2.61 28.67 17.33
CA MET A 39 2.57 28.69 15.87
C MET A 39 1.27 28.08 15.33
N PHE A 40 0.85 26.95 15.86
CA PHE A 40 -0.41 26.30 15.47
C PHE A 40 -1.63 27.16 15.82
N GLY A 41 -1.62 27.82 16.98
CA GLY A 41 -2.68 28.77 17.37
C GLY A 41 -2.80 29.93 16.39
N GLN A 42 -1.68 30.49 15.93
CA GLN A 42 -1.64 31.56 14.92
C GLN A 42 -2.20 31.07 13.56
N SER A 43 -2.02 29.78 13.24
CA SER A 43 -2.55 29.16 12.04
C SER A 43 -4.01 28.70 12.16
N GLY A 44 -4.68 28.97 13.29
CA GLY A 44 -6.07 28.60 13.52
C GLY A 44 -6.30 27.12 13.78
N VAL A 45 -5.27 26.36 14.17
CA VAL A 45 -5.40 24.94 14.52
C VAL A 45 -6.22 24.81 15.80
N PRO A 46 -7.30 24.00 15.82
CA PRO A 46 -8.07 23.76 17.04
C PRO A 46 -7.20 23.06 18.11
N GLN A 47 -7.32 23.48 19.36
CA GLN A 47 -6.59 22.91 20.50
C GLN A 47 -5.07 22.80 20.21
N PRO A 48 -4.37 23.91 19.99
CA PRO A 48 -3.00 23.92 19.46
C PRO A 48 -2.01 23.19 20.35
N GLN A 49 -2.22 23.13 21.68
CA GLN A 49 -1.36 22.36 22.59
C GLN A 49 -1.43 20.86 22.34
N LEU A 50 -2.65 20.34 22.16
CA LEU A 50 -2.83 18.92 21.85
C LEU A 50 -2.32 18.59 20.44
N ALA A 51 -2.57 19.46 19.48
CA ALA A 51 -2.06 19.30 18.12
C ALA A 51 -0.53 19.30 18.08
N ALA A 52 0.12 20.20 18.82
CA ALA A 52 1.57 20.25 18.93
C ALA A 52 2.16 18.98 19.56
N ALA A 53 1.60 18.52 20.66
CA ALA A 53 2.01 17.29 21.32
C ALA A 53 1.79 16.07 20.38
N PHE A 54 0.61 15.97 19.77
CA PHE A 54 0.27 14.89 18.85
C PHE A 54 1.24 14.84 17.66
N THR A 55 1.44 15.95 16.95
CA THR A 55 2.28 15.95 15.75
C THR A 55 3.75 15.69 16.09
N THR A 56 4.27 16.25 17.19
CA THR A 56 5.65 16.02 17.62
C THR A 56 5.90 14.54 17.90
N VAL A 57 5.01 13.89 18.68
CA VAL A 57 5.12 12.46 18.99
C VAL A 57 4.87 11.60 17.75
N ALA A 58 3.82 11.91 16.98
CA ALA A 58 3.46 11.17 15.78
C ALA A 58 4.60 11.16 14.75
N GLU A 59 5.21 12.30 14.47
CA GLU A 59 6.31 12.41 13.52
C GLU A 59 7.59 11.72 14.02
N THR A 60 7.89 11.85 15.31
CA THR A 60 9.08 11.20 15.91
C THR A 60 8.91 9.68 15.94
N VAL A 61 7.85 9.21 16.58
CA VAL A 61 7.61 7.76 16.74
C VAL A 61 7.23 7.13 15.41
N GLY A 62 6.35 7.76 14.63
CA GLY A 62 5.96 7.29 13.32
C GLY A 62 7.14 7.21 12.35
N GLY A 63 8.04 8.20 12.35
CA GLY A 63 9.27 8.18 11.57
C GLY A 63 10.17 7.00 11.94
N ILE A 64 10.39 6.74 13.24
CA ILE A 64 11.15 5.58 13.72
C ILE A 64 10.49 4.27 13.29
N LEU A 65 9.17 4.15 13.45
CA LEU A 65 8.43 2.94 13.06
C LEU A 65 8.50 2.68 11.56
N LEU A 66 8.46 3.73 10.73
CA LEU A 66 8.64 3.61 9.29
C LEU A 66 10.06 3.13 8.94
N ILE A 67 11.10 3.68 9.55
CA ILE A 67 12.49 3.27 9.31
C ILE A 67 12.68 1.79 9.64
N LEU A 68 12.20 1.36 10.81
CA LEU A 68 12.30 -0.03 11.25
C LEU A 68 11.38 -0.97 10.46
N GLY A 69 10.33 -0.45 9.84
CA GLY A 69 9.30 -1.25 9.19
C GLY A 69 8.43 -2.02 10.17
N LEU A 70 8.16 -1.40 11.30
CA LEU A 70 7.32 -1.93 12.36
C LEU A 70 6.01 -1.14 12.43
N LEU A 71 4.88 -1.85 12.49
CA LEU A 71 3.56 -1.23 12.55
C LEU A 71 3.36 -0.18 11.44
N VAL A 72 3.86 -0.46 10.23
CA VAL A 72 3.91 0.51 9.13
C VAL A 72 2.54 1.08 8.81
N ARG A 73 1.49 0.26 8.77
CA ARG A 73 0.13 0.73 8.47
C ARG A 73 -0.42 1.68 9.52
N PRO A 74 -0.45 1.35 10.83
CA PRO A 74 -0.92 2.30 11.84
C PRO A 74 -0.05 3.55 11.94
N ALA A 75 1.28 3.43 11.84
CA ALA A 75 2.17 4.58 11.79
C ALA A 75 1.85 5.51 10.61
N ALA A 76 1.71 4.94 9.42
CA ALA A 76 1.36 5.67 8.21
C ALA A 76 -0.01 6.37 8.32
N LEU A 77 -1.00 5.73 8.95
CA LEU A 77 -2.32 6.36 9.20
C LEU A 77 -2.20 7.58 10.10
N VAL A 78 -1.47 7.47 11.21
CA VAL A 78 -1.27 8.57 12.16
C VAL A 78 -0.52 9.72 11.50
N LEU A 79 0.53 9.42 10.73
CA LEU A 79 1.28 10.42 9.97
C LEU A 79 0.42 11.09 8.90
N LEU A 80 -0.40 10.33 8.19
CA LEU A 80 -1.33 10.87 7.19
C LEU A 80 -2.31 11.86 7.80
N ILE A 81 -2.90 11.55 8.97
CA ILE A 81 -3.78 12.44 9.69
C ILE A 81 -3.05 13.76 10.03
N GLY A 82 -1.82 13.66 10.52
CA GLY A 82 -0.97 14.82 10.78
C GLY A 82 -0.71 15.66 9.53
N MET A 83 -0.42 15.02 8.39
CA MET A 83 -0.17 15.72 7.12
C MET A 83 -1.42 16.40 6.56
N ILE A 84 -2.60 15.79 6.69
CA ILE A 84 -3.88 16.44 6.31
C ILE A 84 -4.10 17.69 7.16
N GLY A 85 -3.92 17.59 8.48
CA GLY A 85 -4.04 18.73 9.37
C GLY A 85 -3.05 19.85 9.03
N ALA A 86 -1.78 19.52 8.82
CA ALA A 86 -0.75 20.48 8.43
C ALA A 86 -1.06 21.13 7.07
N ALA A 87 -1.52 20.36 6.08
CA ALA A 87 -1.90 20.89 4.78
C ALA A 87 -3.04 21.91 4.90
N VAL A 88 -4.11 21.57 5.64
CA VAL A 88 -5.33 22.39 5.73
C VAL A 88 -5.10 23.65 6.55
N PHE A 89 -4.50 23.52 7.75
CA PHE A 89 -4.43 24.63 8.69
C PHE A 89 -3.16 25.49 8.55
N VAL A 90 -2.03 24.87 8.21
CA VAL A 90 -0.74 25.59 8.26
C VAL A 90 -0.29 26.01 6.86
N HIS A 91 -0.44 25.13 5.86
CA HIS A 91 0.19 25.34 4.56
C HIS A 91 -0.76 25.80 3.45
N ALA A 92 -2.05 25.48 3.49
CA ALA A 92 -3.00 25.83 2.43
C ALA A 92 -3.06 27.35 2.13
N PRO A 93 -3.01 28.24 3.14
CA PRO A 93 -3.04 29.68 2.89
C PRO A 93 -1.82 30.22 2.13
N ASN A 94 -0.69 29.49 2.14
CA ASN A 94 0.59 29.91 1.59
C ASN A 94 0.83 29.42 0.14
N GLY A 95 -0.19 28.84 -0.50
CA GLY A 95 -0.08 28.33 -1.86
C GLY A 95 0.58 26.95 -1.95
N ILE A 96 1.20 26.66 -3.08
CA ILE A 96 1.74 25.31 -3.38
C ILE A 96 3.20 25.21 -2.94
N PHE A 97 4.04 26.16 -3.30
CA PHE A 97 5.51 26.02 -3.23
C PHE A 97 6.06 26.11 -1.80
N VAL A 98 6.96 25.18 -1.43
CA VAL A 98 7.57 25.10 -0.11
C VAL A 98 8.37 26.36 0.25
N GLN A 99 8.98 27.05 -0.73
CA GLN A 99 9.70 28.30 -0.51
C GLN A 99 8.81 29.44 0.03
N GLN A 100 7.51 29.34 -0.21
CA GLN A 100 6.49 30.25 0.30
C GLN A 100 5.78 29.69 1.53
N GLY A 101 6.20 28.55 2.05
CA GLY A 101 5.54 27.83 3.15
C GLY A 101 4.34 26.99 2.69
N GLY A 102 4.19 26.76 1.37
CA GLY A 102 3.05 26.05 0.78
C GLY A 102 3.03 24.54 1.05
N TRP A 103 1.98 23.90 0.54
CA TRP A 103 1.62 22.52 0.92
C TRP A 103 2.31 21.41 0.11
N GLU A 104 3.18 21.70 -0.87
CA GLU A 104 3.80 20.67 -1.74
C GLU A 104 4.51 19.58 -0.94
N LEU A 105 5.29 19.94 0.09
CA LEU A 105 6.02 18.98 0.90
C LEU A 105 5.06 18.12 1.76
N VAL A 106 4.14 18.76 2.46
CA VAL A 106 3.16 18.02 3.29
C VAL A 106 2.23 17.18 2.44
N GLY A 107 1.91 17.62 1.22
CA GLY A 107 1.17 16.85 0.23
C GLY A 107 1.92 15.61 -0.24
N ALA A 108 3.21 15.76 -0.57
CA ALA A 108 4.07 14.64 -0.95
C ALA A 108 4.23 13.63 0.19
N LEU A 109 4.47 14.10 1.42
CA LEU A 109 4.56 13.24 2.61
C LEU A 109 3.22 12.57 2.94
N GLY A 110 2.10 13.27 2.76
CA GLY A 110 0.76 12.71 2.89
C GLY A 110 0.49 11.61 1.86
N ALA A 111 0.83 11.84 0.60
CA ALA A 111 0.71 10.84 -0.47
C ALA A 111 1.59 9.60 -0.20
N ALA A 112 2.83 9.81 0.27
CA ALA A 112 3.71 8.72 0.66
C ALA A 112 3.14 7.93 1.85
N SER A 113 2.59 8.61 2.85
CA SER A 113 1.92 7.98 4.00
C SER A 113 0.71 7.16 3.56
N LEU A 114 -0.11 7.67 2.65
CA LEU A 114 -1.24 6.93 2.07
C LEU A 114 -0.77 5.67 1.33
N LEU A 115 0.32 5.78 0.59
CA LEU A 115 0.92 4.64 -0.11
C LEU A 115 1.41 3.57 0.88
N PHE A 116 2.09 3.95 1.97
CA PHE A 116 2.53 3.00 3.00
C PHE A 116 1.37 2.40 3.78
N LEU A 117 0.27 3.13 3.98
CA LEU A 117 -0.95 2.61 4.57
C LEU A 117 -1.54 1.49 3.69
N ALA A 118 -1.57 1.68 2.38
CA ALA A 118 -2.07 0.69 1.42
C ALA A 118 -1.15 -0.53 1.30
N LEU A 119 0.14 -0.31 1.08
CA LEU A 119 1.13 -1.37 0.83
C LEU A 119 1.59 -2.09 2.13
N GLY A 120 1.66 -1.36 3.24
CA GLY A 120 2.23 -1.86 4.50
C GLY A 120 3.76 -1.95 4.48
N GLY A 121 4.33 -2.68 5.45
CA GLY A 121 5.78 -2.76 5.68
C GLY A 121 6.59 -3.57 4.66
N GLY A 122 5.93 -4.25 3.71
CA GLY A 122 6.61 -5.14 2.78
C GLY A 122 7.26 -6.35 3.47
N ARG A 123 8.07 -7.11 2.72
CA ARG A 123 8.73 -8.34 3.22
C ARG A 123 9.96 -8.05 4.09
N PHE A 124 10.62 -6.92 3.87
CA PHE A 124 11.85 -6.51 4.57
C PHE A 124 11.59 -5.69 5.85
N GLY A 125 10.32 -5.44 6.21
CA GLY A 125 9.98 -4.84 7.49
C GLY A 125 9.94 -5.88 8.62
N VAL A 126 10.09 -5.43 9.86
CA VAL A 126 9.91 -6.27 11.06
C VAL A 126 8.54 -6.93 11.05
N ASP A 127 7.50 -6.24 10.57
CA ASP A 127 6.15 -6.78 10.36
C ASP A 127 6.14 -8.00 9.42
N GLY A 128 6.94 -7.98 8.36
CA GLY A 128 7.08 -9.10 7.41
C GLY A 128 7.74 -10.33 8.05
N ILE A 129 8.76 -10.10 8.86
CA ILE A 129 9.49 -11.16 9.59
C ILE A 129 8.60 -11.78 10.66
N LEU A 130 7.94 -10.94 11.46
CA LEU A 130 7.02 -11.40 12.52
C LEU A 130 5.84 -12.19 11.96
N SER A 131 5.21 -11.71 10.90
CA SER A 131 4.10 -12.41 10.26
C SER A 131 4.52 -13.79 9.73
N GLY A 132 5.74 -13.90 9.17
CA GLY A 132 6.32 -15.18 8.78
C GLY A 132 6.52 -16.15 9.94
N VAL A 133 7.01 -15.65 11.08
CA VAL A 133 7.22 -16.47 12.29
C VAL A 133 5.88 -16.92 12.88
N PHE A 134 4.90 -16.02 13.00
CA PHE A 134 3.58 -16.36 13.54
C PHE A 134 2.84 -17.35 12.65
N ARG A 135 2.93 -17.24 11.33
CA ARG A 135 2.34 -18.19 10.38
C ARG A 135 2.94 -19.58 10.55
N ARG A 136 4.28 -19.69 10.63
CA ARG A 136 4.96 -20.96 10.84
C ARG A 136 4.57 -21.60 12.20
N ARG A 137 4.39 -20.80 13.25
CA ARG A 137 3.91 -21.29 14.55
C ARG A 137 2.45 -21.77 14.47
N ALA A 138 1.59 -21.07 13.74
CA ALA A 138 0.21 -21.48 13.53
C ALA A 138 0.12 -22.79 12.74
N GLU A 139 0.92 -22.93 11.67
CA GLU A 139 1.01 -24.17 10.89
C GLU A 139 1.49 -25.36 11.73
N ARG A 140 2.51 -25.16 12.57
CA ARG A 140 2.97 -26.21 13.51
C ARG A 140 1.88 -26.62 14.51
N ARG A 141 1.17 -25.67 15.12
CA ARG A 141 0.07 -25.96 16.04
C ARG A 141 -1.12 -26.63 15.35
N ALA A 142 -1.38 -26.34 14.08
CA ALA A 142 -2.40 -27.02 13.30
C ALA A 142 -2.00 -28.46 13.01
N ALA A 143 -0.75 -28.72 12.63
CA ALA A 143 -0.23 -30.06 12.43
C ALA A 143 -0.22 -30.92 13.74
N GLU A 144 0.05 -30.27 14.89
CA GLU A 144 -0.02 -30.94 16.20
C GLU A 144 -1.47 -31.24 16.64
N ARG A 145 -2.45 -30.55 16.06
CA ARG A 145 -3.89 -30.75 16.37
C ARG A 145 -4.60 -31.69 15.40
N GLU A 146 -3.98 -32.06 14.26
CA GLU A 146 -4.50 -33.17 13.47
C GLU A 146 -4.43 -34.42 14.35
N PRO A 147 -5.59 -35.00 14.73
CA PRO A 147 -5.57 -36.27 15.42
C PRO A 147 -4.88 -37.22 14.45
N VAL A 148 -3.84 -37.88 14.93
CA VAL A 148 -3.33 -39.10 14.31
C VAL A 148 -4.58 -39.96 14.09
N ALA A 149 -5.14 -39.89 12.89
CA ALA A 149 -6.15 -40.84 12.47
C ALA A 149 -5.45 -42.18 12.58
N GLY A 150 -5.64 -42.77 13.75
CA GLY A 150 -5.05 -44.05 14.05
C GLY A 150 -5.37 -44.97 12.92
N THR A 151 -4.32 -45.49 12.33
CA THR A 151 -4.38 -46.71 11.55
C THR A 151 -4.88 -47.79 12.51
N THR A 152 -6.18 -47.73 12.79
CA THR A 152 -6.88 -48.91 13.32
C THR A 152 -7.02 -49.81 12.09
N THR A 153 -5.95 -50.51 11.77
CA THR A 153 -6.10 -51.80 11.12
C THR A 153 -6.90 -52.62 12.07
N VAL A 154 -8.24 -52.49 11.98
CA VAL A 154 -9.15 -53.52 12.48
C VAL A 154 -8.80 -54.74 11.63
N ASP A 155 -7.98 -55.59 12.24
CA ASP A 155 -7.78 -56.94 11.78
C ASP A 155 -9.17 -57.61 11.87
N ARG A 156 -9.94 -57.52 10.76
CA ARG A 156 -11.24 -58.12 10.60
C ARG A 156 -10.94 -59.58 10.26
N PRO A 157 -11.23 -60.52 11.18
CA PRO A 157 -11.11 -61.95 10.83
C PRO A 157 -11.99 -62.20 9.61
N ALA A 158 -11.41 -62.80 8.59
CA ALA A 158 -12.16 -63.24 7.41
C ALA A 158 -13.33 -64.12 7.87
N PRO A 159 -14.58 -63.86 7.48
CA PRO A 159 -15.66 -64.76 7.73
C PRO A 159 -15.50 -65.97 6.78
N ASP A 160 -15.28 -67.11 7.40
CA ASP A 160 -15.50 -68.41 6.73
C ASP A 160 -16.93 -68.47 6.27
N THR A 161 -17.17 -68.27 5.01
CA THR A 161 -18.48 -68.48 4.38
C THR A 161 -18.40 -69.47 3.25
N LYS A 162 -18.57 -70.73 3.63
CA LYS A 162 -19.24 -71.71 2.82
C LYS A 162 -20.73 -71.60 3.07
N ALA A 163 -21.41 -70.77 2.32
CA ALA A 163 -22.88 -70.85 2.14
C ALA A 163 -23.18 -70.47 0.72
N ALA A 164 -23.57 -71.48 -0.02
CA ALA A 164 -24.10 -71.37 -1.37
C ALA A 164 -25.42 -70.54 -1.36
N TYR A 165 -25.45 -69.44 -2.06
CA TYR A 165 -26.71 -68.77 -2.42
C TYR A 165 -26.91 -68.86 -3.93
N PRO A 166 -28.14 -69.08 -4.39
CA PRO A 166 -28.47 -69.20 -5.83
C PRO A 166 -28.36 -67.85 -6.52
N ASP A 167 -27.93 -67.96 -7.76
CA ASP A 167 -27.79 -66.94 -8.78
C ASP A 167 -29.14 -66.21 -9.01
N GLU A 168 -29.32 -65.05 -8.41
CA GLU A 168 -30.30 -64.04 -8.86
C GLU A 168 -29.60 -62.91 -9.53
N ARG A 169 -29.67 -62.90 -10.83
CA ARG A 169 -29.24 -61.83 -11.73
C ARG A 169 -29.98 -60.57 -11.44
N HIS A 170 -29.44 -59.72 -10.57
CA HIS A 170 -29.88 -58.33 -10.52
C HIS A 170 -29.17 -57.54 -11.62
N ALA A 171 -29.97 -57.23 -12.63
CA ALA A 171 -29.63 -56.32 -13.71
C ALA A 171 -29.19 -54.96 -13.08
N VAL A 172 -27.93 -54.61 -13.25
CA VAL A 172 -27.45 -53.27 -12.96
C VAL A 172 -28.16 -52.28 -13.86
N PRO A 173 -28.88 -51.26 -13.33
CA PRO A 173 -29.43 -50.21 -14.17
C PRO A 173 -28.29 -49.49 -14.88
N ARG A 174 -28.34 -49.51 -16.22
CA ARG A 174 -27.46 -48.66 -17.04
C ARG A 174 -27.74 -47.20 -16.69
N GLN A 175 -26.74 -46.47 -16.23
CA GLN A 175 -26.79 -45.02 -16.14
C GLN A 175 -27.14 -44.45 -17.53
N PRO A 176 -28.07 -43.46 -17.62
CA PRO A 176 -28.34 -42.78 -18.87
C PRO A 176 -27.08 -42.10 -19.37
N ALA A 177 -26.82 -42.19 -20.67
CA ALA A 177 -25.75 -41.53 -21.37
C ALA A 177 -25.72 -40.04 -20.99
N GLU A 178 -24.52 -39.55 -20.68
CA GLU A 178 -24.22 -38.15 -20.51
C GLU A 178 -24.77 -37.38 -21.74
N HIS A 179 -25.80 -36.56 -21.48
CA HIS A 179 -26.25 -35.58 -22.46
C HIS A 179 -25.06 -34.69 -22.80
N GLU A 180 -24.67 -34.72 -24.07
CA GLU A 180 -23.82 -33.71 -24.71
C GLU A 180 -24.31 -32.33 -24.27
N ARG A 181 -23.48 -31.65 -23.48
CA ARG A 181 -23.67 -30.22 -23.21
C ARG A 181 -23.51 -29.48 -24.53
N PRO A 182 -24.47 -28.65 -24.95
CA PRO A 182 -24.23 -27.75 -26.08
C PRO A 182 -23.00 -26.91 -25.80
N GLN A 183 -22.05 -26.89 -26.71
CA GLN A 183 -20.92 -25.94 -26.68
C GLN A 183 -21.49 -24.52 -26.70
N PRO A 184 -21.04 -23.61 -25.85
CA PRO A 184 -21.38 -22.19 -25.96
C PRO A 184 -20.89 -21.68 -27.32
N ALA A 185 -21.82 -21.06 -28.09
CA ALA A 185 -21.48 -20.39 -29.33
C ALA A 185 -20.28 -19.43 -29.07
N GLU A 186 -19.27 -19.56 -29.91
CA GLU A 186 -18.15 -18.61 -30.00
C GLU A 186 -18.75 -17.23 -30.31
N HIS A 187 -18.93 -16.40 -29.26
CA HIS A 187 -19.16 -14.99 -29.48
C HIS A 187 -17.83 -14.44 -30.04
N GLU A 188 -17.86 -14.10 -31.31
CA GLU A 188 -16.88 -13.23 -31.96
C GLU A 188 -16.63 -12.03 -31.06
N ARG A 189 -15.45 -12.00 -30.43
CA ARG A 189 -14.96 -10.80 -29.73
C ARG A 189 -14.66 -9.79 -30.83
N PRO A 190 -15.20 -8.57 -30.74
CA PRO A 190 -14.76 -7.49 -31.63
C PRO A 190 -13.25 -7.32 -31.45
N HIS A 191 -12.53 -7.31 -32.56
CA HIS A 191 -11.10 -6.94 -32.57
C HIS A 191 -10.92 -5.59 -31.89
N PRO A 192 -9.95 -5.44 -30.95
CA PRO A 192 -9.56 -4.12 -30.47
C PRO A 192 -9.00 -3.36 -31.68
N ALA A 193 -9.62 -2.23 -32.00
CA ALA A 193 -9.05 -1.29 -32.94
C ALA A 193 -7.62 -0.94 -32.48
N GLU A 194 -6.64 -1.17 -33.33
CA GLU A 194 -5.27 -0.69 -33.14
C GLU A 194 -5.31 0.82 -32.93
N HIS A 195 -5.19 1.23 -31.67
CA HIS A 195 -4.87 2.62 -31.35
C HIS A 195 -3.41 2.83 -31.74
N ARG A 196 -3.16 3.30 -32.94
CA ARG A 196 -1.89 3.94 -33.30
C ARG A 196 -1.74 5.14 -32.36
N PRO A 197 -0.62 5.31 -31.65
CA PRO A 197 -0.35 6.55 -30.95
C PRO A 197 -0.27 7.65 -32.01
N GLY A 198 -1.23 8.58 -31.95
CA GLY A 198 -1.25 9.74 -32.83
C GLY A 198 0.01 10.56 -32.60
N GLY A 199 0.88 10.63 -33.59
CA GLY A 199 1.92 11.63 -33.62
C GLY A 199 1.26 13.02 -33.58
N LEU A 200 1.86 13.92 -32.81
CA LEU A 200 1.47 15.32 -32.77
C LEU A 200 1.37 15.85 -34.20
N SER A 201 0.29 16.54 -34.55
CA SER A 201 0.11 17.13 -35.85
C SER A 201 1.05 18.33 -36.04
N GLU A 202 1.33 18.69 -37.29
CA GLU A 202 2.16 19.89 -37.57
C GLU A 202 1.53 21.19 -37.00
N GLU A 203 0.22 21.22 -36.77
CA GLU A 203 -0.48 22.31 -36.09
C GLU A 203 -0.17 22.35 -34.60
N ASP A 204 -0.10 21.21 -33.92
CA ASP A 204 0.27 21.11 -32.50
C ASP A 204 1.71 21.59 -32.26
N MET A 205 2.60 21.39 -33.23
CA MET A 205 4.00 21.85 -33.16
C MET A 205 4.14 23.38 -33.35
N ARG A 206 3.25 24.03 -34.12
CA ARG A 206 3.27 25.49 -34.30
C ARG A 206 2.84 26.24 -33.04
N ASP A 207 1.89 25.70 -32.29
CA ASP A 207 1.42 26.29 -31.02
C ASP A 207 2.51 26.23 -29.93
N VAL A 208 3.35 25.21 -29.92
CA VAL A 208 4.48 25.10 -28.98
C VAL A 208 5.56 26.13 -29.26
N ASP A 209 5.86 26.39 -30.54
CA ASP A 209 6.86 27.40 -30.93
C ASP A 209 6.40 28.85 -30.64
N ALA A 210 5.10 29.13 -30.67
CA ALA A 210 4.54 30.42 -30.29
C ALA A 210 4.69 30.71 -28.79
N VAL A 211 4.53 29.67 -27.93
CA VAL A 211 4.66 29.82 -26.47
C VAL A 211 6.12 29.95 -26.03
N VAL A 212 7.07 29.34 -26.74
CA VAL A 212 8.50 29.39 -26.40
C VAL A 212 9.14 30.76 -26.78
N ASN A 213 8.62 31.46 -27.79
CA ASN A 213 9.18 32.72 -28.24
C ASN A 213 8.63 33.98 -27.53
N ASP A 214 7.63 33.84 -26.66
CA ASP A 214 7.03 34.97 -25.92
C ASP A 214 7.68 35.17 -24.54
N GLN A 215 9.01 35.12 -24.47
CA GLN A 215 9.74 35.51 -23.25
C GLN A 215 9.94 37.05 -23.27
N PRO A 216 9.44 37.76 -22.23
CA PRO A 216 9.69 39.20 -22.12
C PRO A 216 11.19 39.46 -21.97
N THR A 217 11.74 40.28 -22.91
CA THR A 217 13.14 40.74 -22.92
C THR A 217 13.47 41.42 -21.57
N ARG A 218 14.43 40.86 -20.83
CA ARG A 218 14.98 41.48 -19.61
C ARG A 218 15.44 42.92 -19.88
N PRO A 219 15.05 43.91 -19.05
CA PRO A 219 15.59 45.25 -19.18
C PRO A 219 17.11 45.27 -18.93
N LYS A 220 17.82 45.96 -19.81
CA LYS A 220 19.27 46.15 -19.76
C LYS A 220 19.63 46.98 -18.50
N PRO A 221 20.65 46.56 -17.69
CA PRO A 221 21.05 47.35 -16.53
C PRO A 221 21.63 48.72 -16.91
N PRO A 222 21.45 49.77 -16.10
CA PRO A 222 21.98 51.09 -16.41
C PRO A 222 23.52 51.07 -16.34
N ASN A 223 24.14 51.66 -17.34
CA ASN A 223 25.60 51.89 -17.35
C ASN A 223 26.00 52.82 -16.17
N ARG A 224 26.93 52.37 -15.40
CA ARG A 224 27.77 53.18 -14.52
C ARG A 224 29.11 53.40 -15.18
#